data_91f39746bd32cb68e2cf5154cd6a20fc
#
_entry.id   91f39746bd32cb68e2cf5154cd6a20fc
#
_cell.length_a   1.000
_cell.length_b   1.000
_cell.length_c   1.000
_cell.angle_alpha   90.00
_cell.angle_beta   90.00
_cell.angle_gamma   90.00
#
_symmetry.space_group_name_H-M   'P 1'
#
loop_
_entity.id
_entity.type
_entity.pdbx_description
1 polymer ?
#
loop_
_entity_poly.entity_id
_entity_poly.type
_entity_poly.pdbx_seq_one_letter_code
_entity_poly.pdbx_strand_id
1 'polypeptide(L)'
;MFHHYPSYACLGVKNYLHCVVRAATVLSLALFLSSCATESGTQNTRLVERTNPDDILETKSLRDIETLLIQADQSEPGKAKVLRLYAAELALLKTEDAARARKIADLIVNDFSPELLKRYFLVQIKIALLEGEPRKALEVLAEPRLMAAPLRKSHQLEVGKLRAQAYYQSRSYLASARERIFYNKFLTLDQRAENHELIFSSLMEIPTKSLATQAEKAITSDLRGWLALATMTKQFQNNPLKQYEALSNWQRVWGQHPASIQLPLSLSILTQVISSQPKSIALLLPTNGPLGPFGRAIRDGIIASHYHQNGKAEIRVYDTSNQNVLDLIDQAAVNGAELIIGPLDRNNVNTLALQSSLPVPVLALNRSIEQAKSNDIYQFGLAPEDEMIQVADQAFSDGNKKVLALFPDSA
;
A
#
# COMPACT_ATOMS: atom_id res chain seq x y z
N MET A 1 11.99 11.74 11.54
CA MET A 1 10.52 11.84 11.63
C MET A 1 9.95 10.60 11.01
N PHE A 2 9.44 9.71 11.81
CA PHE A 2 8.89 8.44 11.34
C PHE A 2 7.39 8.63 11.16
N HIS A 3 6.94 8.74 9.93
CA HIS A 3 5.53 8.54 9.62
C HIS A 3 5.29 7.03 9.54
N HIS A 4 4.63 6.50 10.55
CA HIS A 4 3.85 5.29 10.40
C HIS A 4 2.73 5.60 9.41
N TYR A 5 2.85 5.08 8.20
CA TYR A 5 1.68 4.94 7.34
C TYR A 5 0.81 3.84 7.94
N PRO A 6 -0.45 4.12 8.25
CA PRO A 6 -1.38 3.06 8.56
C PRO A 6 -1.51 2.19 7.31
N SER A 7 -1.37 0.88 7.50
CA SER A 7 -1.73 -0.13 6.52
C SER A 7 -3.19 0.08 6.11
N TYR A 8 -3.40 0.66 4.93
CA TYR A 8 -4.71 0.63 4.31
C TYR A 8 -4.99 -0.81 3.91
N ALA A 9 -5.82 -1.45 4.71
CA ALA A 9 -6.47 -2.69 4.37
C ALA A 9 -7.24 -2.47 3.05
N CYS A 10 -6.90 -3.23 2.02
CA CYS A 10 -7.69 -3.39 0.82
C CYS A 10 -9.04 -4.02 1.20
N LEU A 11 -10.05 -3.20 1.42
CA LEU A 11 -11.43 -3.61 1.50
C LEU A 11 -12.13 -3.28 0.18
N GLY A 12 -12.50 -4.33 -0.55
CA GLY A 12 -13.70 -4.26 -1.36
C GLY A 12 -13.59 -4.11 -2.87
N VAL A 13 -12.96 -5.03 -3.58
CA VAL A 13 -13.31 -5.30 -5.00
C VAL A 13 -13.44 -6.82 -5.22
N LYS A 14 -14.38 -7.44 -4.54
CA LYS A 14 -14.67 -8.89 -4.71
C LYS A 14 -16.17 -9.23 -4.79
N ASN A 15 -17.06 -8.31 -5.08
CA ASN A 15 -18.50 -8.61 -5.09
C ASN A 15 -19.25 -8.25 -6.38
N TYR A 16 -18.63 -8.22 -7.55
CA TYR A 16 -19.38 -8.00 -8.79
C TYR A 16 -19.17 -9.05 -9.90
N LEU A 17 -18.65 -10.24 -9.60
CA LEU A 17 -18.51 -11.28 -10.64
C LEU A 17 -19.06 -12.66 -10.23
N HIS A 18 -20.08 -12.74 -9.37
CA HIS A 18 -20.66 -14.03 -8.95
C HIS A 18 -22.14 -14.18 -9.23
N CYS A 19 -22.71 -13.46 -10.19
CA CYS A 19 -24.14 -13.56 -10.50
C CYS A 19 -24.51 -14.05 -11.91
N VAL A 20 -23.60 -14.51 -12.73
CA VAL A 20 -23.95 -15.02 -14.07
C VAL A 20 -23.16 -16.28 -14.41
N VAL A 21 -23.19 -17.34 -13.62
CA VAL A 21 -22.99 -18.72 -14.11
C VAL A 21 -23.55 -19.68 -13.05
N ARG A 22 -24.87 -19.79 -13.00
CA ARG A 22 -25.57 -20.94 -12.41
C ARG A 22 -26.81 -21.23 -13.24
N ALA A 23 -26.63 -21.87 -14.38
CA ALA A 23 -27.66 -22.69 -15.00
C ALA A 23 -27.01 -23.57 -16.09
N ALA A 24 -27.19 -24.85 -15.97
CA ALA A 24 -26.83 -25.97 -16.85
C ALA A 24 -25.63 -26.79 -16.32
N THR A 25 -25.89 -27.84 -15.63
CA THR A 25 -26.03 -29.22 -16.07
C THR A 25 -26.16 -30.15 -14.88
N VAL A 26 -27.39 -30.52 -14.61
CA VAL A 26 -27.72 -31.76 -13.92
C VAL A 26 -28.00 -32.75 -15.04
N LEU A 27 -27.24 -33.80 -15.17
CA LEU A 27 -27.62 -35.16 -15.54
C LEU A 27 -26.40 -35.94 -16.06
N SER A 28 -25.91 -36.88 -15.30
CA SER A 28 -25.59 -38.24 -15.77
C SER A 28 -25.23 -39.08 -14.57
N LEU A 29 -26.16 -39.94 -14.29
CA LEU A 29 -26.19 -40.91 -13.19
C LEU A 29 -25.58 -42.23 -13.69
N ALA A 30 -24.90 -42.88 -12.77
CA ALA A 30 -24.90 -44.34 -12.53
C ALA A 30 -23.93 -45.28 -13.25
N LEU A 31 -23.43 -46.14 -12.39
CA LEU A 31 -22.92 -47.52 -12.57
C LEU A 31 -21.42 -47.69 -12.84
N PHE A 32 -20.72 -48.11 -11.79
CA PHE A 32 -20.14 -49.45 -11.72
C PHE A 32 -19.72 -49.78 -10.27
N LEU A 33 -20.43 -50.73 -9.69
CA LEU A 33 -20.09 -51.45 -8.46
C LEU A 33 -19.15 -52.60 -8.77
N SER A 34 -18.38 -52.92 -7.72
CA SER A 34 -17.73 -54.19 -7.45
C SER A 34 -16.36 -54.48 -8.01
N SER A 35 -15.35 -54.46 -7.11
CA SER A 35 -14.63 -55.70 -6.77
C SER A 35 -13.82 -55.50 -5.47
N CYS A 36 -14.14 -56.31 -4.47
CA CYS A 36 -13.29 -56.56 -3.29
C CYS A 36 -12.09 -57.42 -3.71
N ALA A 37 -10.89 -57.00 -3.26
CA ALA A 37 -9.81 -57.96 -3.02
C ALA A 37 -8.96 -57.43 -1.83
N THR A 38 -9.02 -58.15 -0.76
CA THR A 38 -8.17 -58.12 0.45
C THR A 38 -6.75 -58.53 0.04
N GLU A 39 -5.76 -57.67 0.35
CA GLU A 39 -4.41 -58.16 0.62
C GLU A 39 -3.74 -57.27 1.68
N SER A 40 -3.51 -57.84 2.83
CA SER A 40 -2.69 -57.34 3.90
C SER A 40 -1.21 -57.48 3.58
N GLY A 41 -0.43 -56.40 3.70
CA GLY A 41 1.02 -56.50 3.57
C GLY A 41 1.73 -55.17 3.55
N THR A 42 2.22 -54.74 4.73
CA THR A 42 3.45 -53.95 4.93
C THR A 42 3.97 -53.10 3.75
N GLN A 43 3.52 -51.87 3.64
CA GLN A 43 4.24 -50.81 2.92
C GLN A 43 3.90 -49.42 3.52
N ASN A 44 4.41 -49.15 4.70
CA ASN A 44 4.17 -47.84 5.35
C ASN A 44 5.43 -46.96 5.50
N THR A 45 6.48 -47.25 4.76
CA THR A 45 7.75 -46.51 4.87
C THR A 45 8.20 -45.76 3.60
N ARG A 46 7.44 -45.83 2.49
CA ARG A 46 7.82 -45.17 1.22
C ARG A 46 6.89 -44.06 0.73
N LEU A 47 5.82 -43.72 1.43
CA LEU A 47 4.84 -42.71 1.02
C LEU A 47 5.16 -41.28 1.45
N VAL A 48 6.19 -41.08 2.29
CA VAL A 48 6.56 -39.73 2.77
C VAL A 48 7.49 -39.00 1.78
N GLU A 49 8.11 -39.70 0.82
CA GLU A 49 9.09 -39.10 -0.09
C GLU A 49 8.53 -38.59 -1.44
N ARG A 50 7.26 -38.79 -1.75
CA ARG A 50 6.67 -38.43 -3.07
C ARG A 50 5.58 -37.38 -3.07
N THR A 51 5.13 -36.89 -1.95
CA THR A 51 4.22 -35.75 -1.89
C THR A 51 5.06 -34.47 -2.00
N ASN A 52 4.82 -33.70 -3.07
CA ASN A 52 5.41 -32.38 -3.22
C ASN A 52 5.14 -31.57 -1.94
N PRO A 53 6.15 -31.01 -1.28
CA PRO A 53 5.96 -30.20 -0.05
C PRO A 53 4.93 -29.08 -0.22
N ASP A 54 4.78 -28.55 -1.45
CA ASP A 54 3.82 -27.47 -1.75
C ASP A 54 2.37 -27.97 -1.73
N ASP A 55 2.10 -29.22 -2.19
CA ASP A 55 0.76 -29.85 -2.13
C ASP A 55 0.28 -30.11 -0.71
N ILE A 56 1.23 -30.27 0.24
CA ILE A 56 0.91 -30.45 1.66
C ILE A 56 0.44 -29.15 2.30
N LEU A 57 0.92 -28.00 1.86
CA LEU A 57 0.48 -26.70 2.39
C LEU A 57 -0.87 -26.27 1.80
N GLU A 58 -1.11 -26.50 0.53
CA GLU A 58 -2.40 -26.14 -0.12
C GLU A 58 -3.56 -27.02 0.37
N THR A 59 -3.34 -28.31 0.54
CA THR A 59 -4.38 -29.26 1.02
C THR A 59 -4.57 -29.26 2.54
N LYS A 60 -3.58 -28.77 3.31
CA LYS A 60 -3.59 -28.73 4.79
C LYS A 60 -3.74 -27.33 5.38
N SER A 61 -4.26 -26.39 4.61
CA SER A 61 -4.56 -25.03 5.07
C SER A 61 -5.46 -24.95 6.33
N LEU A 62 -5.98 -26.08 6.78
CA LEU A 62 -6.88 -26.23 7.92
C LEU A 62 -6.23 -26.84 9.17
N ARG A 63 -4.95 -27.22 9.13
CA ARG A 63 -4.30 -27.69 10.37
C ARG A 63 -3.90 -26.50 11.21
N ASP A 64 -4.38 -26.53 12.42
CA ASP A 64 -3.98 -25.62 13.48
C ASP A 64 -2.49 -25.82 13.79
N ILE A 65 -1.78 -24.73 14.06
CA ILE A 65 -0.37 -24.73 14.45
C ILE A 65 -0.15 -25.68 15.65
N GLU A 66 -1.07 -25.66 16.63
CA GLU A 66 -1.02 -26.53 17.80
C GLU A 66 -1.06 -28.01 17.44
N THR A 67 -1.91 -28.40 16.49
CA THR A 67 -1.97 -29.80 16.02
C THR A 67 -0.63 -30.25 15.43
N LEU A 68 0.05 -29.37 14.68
CA LEU A 68 1.37 -29.69 14.13
C LEU A 68 2.43 -29.82 15.23
N LEU A 69 2.40 -28.97 16.24
CA LEU A 69 3.32 -29.02 17.37
C LEU A 69 3.12 -30.26 18.21
N ILE A 70 1.86 -30.62 18.55
CA ILE A 70 1.54 -31.86 19.27
C ILE A 70 2.01 -33.10 18.50
N GLN A 71 1.79 -33.12 17.16
CA GLN A 71 2.28 -34.21 16.32
C GLN A 71 3.82 -34.24 16.24
N ALA A 72 4.48 -33.08 16.28
CA ALA A 72 5.94 -33.01 16.30
C ALA A 72 6.50 -33.62 17.58
N ASP A 73 5.92 -33.32 18.72
CA ASP A 73 6.38 -33.82 20.02
C ASP A 73 6.18 -35.35 20.18
N GLN A 74 5.25 -35.91 19.42
CA GLN A 74 4.99 -37.36 19.38
C GLN A 74 5.73 -38.10 18.25
N SER A 75 6.54 -37.40 17.47
CA SER A 75 7.21 -37.94 16.26
C SER A 75 8.70 -38.15 16.50
N GLU A 76 9.28 -39.05 15.70
CA GLU A 76 10.72 -39.20 15.60
C GLU A 76 11.41 -37.88 15.19
N PRO A 77 12.65 -37.62 15.63
CA PRO A 77 13.34 -36.34 15.44
C PRO A 77 13.34 -35.84 13.98
N GLY A 78 13.48 -36.74 13.01
CA GLY A 78 13.47 -36.38 11.58
C GLY A 78 12.13 -35.85 11.09
N LYS A 79 11.02 -36.44 11.58
CA LYS A 79 9.65 -35.98 11.26
C LYS A 79 9.26 -34.78 12.12
N ALA A 80 9.68 -34.72 13.36
CA ALA A 80 9.40 -33.62 14.29
C ALA A 80 9.91 -32.28 13.74
N LYS A 81 11.16 -32.21 13.23
CA LYS A 81 11.72 -30.98 12.67
C LYS A 81 10.95 -30.48 11.43
N VAL A 82 10.45 -31.39 10.59
CA VAL A 82 9.64 -31.03 9.41
C VAL A 82 8.29 -30.44 9.83
N LEU A 83 7.62 -31.06 10.81
CA LEU A 83 6.34 -30.57 11.35
C LEU A 83 6.50 -29.18 12.01
N ARG A 84 7.59 -28.98 12.75
CA ARG A 84 7.91 -27.67 13.35
C ARG A 84 8.20 -26.61 12.27
N LEU A 85 8.90 -26.96 11.20
CA LEU A 85 9.12 -26.05 10.08
C LEU A 85 7.79 -25.60 9.46
N TYR A 86 6.87 -26.52 9.22
CA TYR A 86 5.54 -26.18 8.71
C TYR A 86 4.71 -25.34 9.70
N ALA A 87 4.82 -25.60 11.00
CA ALA A 87 4.16 -24.79 12.01
C ALA A 87 4.71 -23.36 12.05
N ALA A 88 6.02 -23.18 11.92
CA ALA A 88 6.64 -21.85 11.81
C ALA A 88 6.21 -21.09 10.54
N GLU A 89 6.20 -21.74 9.38
CA GLU A 89 5.68 -21.17 8.14
C GLU A 89 4.22 -20.74 8.29
N LEU A 90 3.39 -21.57 8.91
CA LEU A 90 1.97 -21.30 9.11
C LEU A 90 1.74 -20.11 10.05
N ALA A 91 2.58 -19.94 11.09
CA ALA A 91 2.56 -18.79 11.98
C ALA A 91 2.85 -17.48 11.22
N LEU A 92 3.79 -17.49 10.29
CA LEU A 92 4.09 -16.34 9.44
C LEU A 92 3.00 -16.04 8.41
N LEU A 93 2.39 -17.08 7.83
CA LEU A 93 1.39 -16.92 6.76
C LEU A 93 0.02 -16.46 7.27
N LYS A 94 -0.43 -16.97 8.43
CA LYS A 94 -1.79 -16.71 8.93
C LYS A 94 -1.87 -15.53 9.89
N THR A 95 -0.85 -15.32 10.71
CA THR A 95 -0.91 -14.38 11.82
C THR A 95 0.20 -13.35 11.82
N GLU A 96 1.16 -13.46 10.90
CA GLU A 96 2.39 -12.65 10.87
C GLU A 96 3.11 -12.62 12.24
N ASP A 97 2.90 -13.67 13.06
CA ASP A 97 3.46 -13.79 14.41
C ASP A 97 4.92 -14.27 14.34
N ALA A 98 5.81 -13.30 14.14
CA ALA A 98 7.24 -13.55 14.08
C ALA A 98 7.78 -14.14 15.40
N ALA A 99 7.28 -13.69 16.55
CA ALA A 99 7.74 -14.16 17.86
C ALA A 99 7.41 -15.63 18.07
N ARG A 100 6.19 -16.06 17.69
CA ARG A 100 5.79 -17.46 17.73
C ARG A 100 6.59 -18.31 16.74
N ALA A 101 6.73 -17.82 15.50
CA ALA A 101 7.52 -18.49 14.46
C ALA A 101 8.98 -18.66 14.89
N ARG A 102 9.57 -17.67 15.56
CA ARG A 102 10.92 -17.72 16.13
C ARG A 102 11.04 -18.82 17.16
N LYS A 103 10.15 -18.85 18.16
CA LYS A 103 10.15 -19.88 19.21
C LYS A 103 10.07 -21.29 18.65
N ILE A 104 9.28 -21.48 17.59
CA ILE A 104 9.16 -22.78 16.93
C ILE A 104 10.45 -23.10 16.14
N ALA A 105 10.99 -22.12 15.41
CA ALA A 105 12.18 -22.30 14.59
C ALA A 105 13.45 -22.57 15.40
N ASP A 106 13.56 -22.03 16.61
CA ASP A 106 14.68 -22.24 17.53
C ASP A 106 14.76 -23.68 18.04
N LEU A 107 13.64 -24.45 17.98
CA LEU A 107 13.59 -25.87 18.31
C LEU A 107 14.05 -26.78 17.16
N ILE A 108 14.44 -26.21 16.02
CA ILE A 108 14.76 -26.96 14.81
C ILE A 108 16.27 -27.07 14.63
N VAL A 109 16.77 -28.30 14.60
CA VAL A 109 18.14 -28.57 14.15
C VAL A 109 18.18 -28.51 12.63
N ASN A 110 19.02 -27.64 12.05
CA ASN A 110 19.04 -27.32 10.62
C ASN A 110 19.82 -28.31 9.73
N ASP A 111 19.76 -29.59 10.03
CA ASP A 111 20.33 -30.71 9.25
C ASP A 111 19.34 -31.23 8.18
N PHE A 112 18.74 -30.31 7.45
CA PHE A 112 17.75 -30.61 6.43
C PHE A 112 18.37 -31.07 5.09
N SER A 113 17.57 -31.81 4.32
CA SER A 113 17.80 -31.96 2.88
C SER A 113 17.81 -30.58 2.20
N PRO A 114 18.48 -30.42 1.04
CA PRO A 114 18.58 -29.12 0.37
C PRO A 114 17.23 -28.43 0.13
N GLU A 115 16.15 -29.18 -0.10
CA GLU A 115 14.82 -28.68 -0.35
C GLU A 115 14.17 -28.06 0.92
N LEU A 116 14.23 -28.77 2.02
CA LEU A 116 13.70 -28.28 3.31
C LEU A 116 14.60 -27.19 3.91
N LEU A 117 15.91 -27.25 3.65
CA LEU A 117 16.86 -26.23 4.08
C LEU A 117 16.52 -24.86 3.50
N LYS A 118 16.10 -24.79 2.23
CA LYS A 118 15.61 -23.53 1.62
C LYS A 118 14.43 -22.96 2.36
N ARG A 119 13.41 -23.80 2.66
CA ARG A 119 12.22 -23.37 3.38
C ARG A 119 12.59 -22.85 4.77
N TYR A 120 13.50 -23.54 5.46
CA TYR A 120 14.02 -23.09 6.74
C TYR A 120 14.67 -21.70 6.64
N PHE A 121 15.52 -21.46 5.65
CA PHE A 121 16.12 -20.14 5.44
C PHE A 121 15.06 -19.06 5.10
N LEU A 122 14.08 -19.38 4.28
CA LEU A 122 12.99 -18.45 3.99
C LEU A 122 12.20 -18.07 5.24
N VAL A 123 11.94 -19.03 6.14
CA VAL A 123 11.33 -18.78 7.46
C VAL A 123 12.21 -17.84 8.29
N GLN A 124 13.51 -18.12 8.40
CA GLN A 124 14.45 -17.27 9.15
C GLN A 124 14.52 -15.84 8.62
N ILE A 125 14.54 -15.68 7.30
CA ILE A 125 14.55 -14.37 6.63
C ILE A 125 13.26 -13.60 6.95
N LYS A 126 12.09 -14.25 6.80
CA LYS A 126 10.78 -13.63 7.08
C LYS A 126 10.66 -13.21 8.54
N ILE A 127 11.09 -14.07 9.47
CA ILE A 127 11.12 -13.74 10.90
C ILE A 127 11.99 -12.49 11.12
N ALA A 128 13.22 -12.46 10.63
CA ALA A 128 14.14 -11.36 10.82
C ALA A 128 13.59 -10.03 10.25
N LEU A 129 12.89 -10.09 9.11
CA LEU A 129 12.28 -8.90 8.51
C LEU A 129 11.09 -8.37 9.34
N LEU A 130 10.26 -9.26 9.88
CA LEU A 130 9.12 -8.89 10.73
C LEU A 130 9.57 -8.36 12.10
N GLU A 131 10.68 -8.86 12.63
CA GLU A 131 11.30 -8.37 13.87
C GLU A 131 12.10 -7.06 13.68
N GLY A 132 12.17 -6.53 12.46
CA GLY A 132 12.94 -5.32 12.16
C GLY A 132 14.45 -5.51 12.19
N GLU A 133 14.93 -6.73 11.92
CA GLU A 133 16.34 -7.11 11.89
C GLU A 133 16.85 -7.35 10.43
N PRO A 134 16.80 -6.33 9.53
CA PRO A 134 17.12 -6.53 8.12
C PRO A 134 18.56 -6.98 7.85
N ARG A 135 19.50 -6.67 8.76
CA ARG A 135 20.89 -7.15 8.63
C ARG A 135 20.97 -8.65 8.79
N LYS A 136 20.28 -9.23 9.78
CA LYS A 136 20.19 -10.69 9.92
C LYS A 136 19.54 -11.34 8.70
N ALA A 137 18.46 -10.73 8.17
CA ALA A 137 17.85 -11.22 6.94
C ALA A 137 18.85 -11.26 5.77
N LEU A 138 19.69 -10.22 5.60
CA LEU A 138 20.74 -10.18 4.57
C LEU A 138 21.84 -11.20 4.80
N GLU A 139 22.24 -11.46 6.03
CA GLU A 139 23.20 -12.50 6.39
C GLU A 139 22.67 -13.89 6.00
N VAL A 140 21.42 -14.20 6.33
CA VAL A 140 20.79 -15.47 5.93
C VAL A 140 20.65 -15.57 4.41
N LEU A 141 20.31 -14.47 3.72
CA LEU A 141 20.23 -14.41 2.26
C LEU A 141 21.61 -14.61 1.57
N ALA A 142 22.70 -14.35 2.26
CA ALA A 142 24.06 -14.58 1.78
C ALA A 142 24.61 -15.97 2.14
N GLU A 143 23.85 -16.82 2.84
CA GLU A 143 24.27 -18.16 3.24
C GLU A 143 24.64 -19.02 2.02
N PRO A 144 25.86 -19.57 1.95
CA PRO A 144 26.33 -20.33 0.78
C PRO A 144 25.44 -21.53 0.43
N ARG A 145 24.87 -22.19 1.43
CA ARG A 145 23.96 -23.34 1.23
C ARG A 145 22.64 -22.95 0.58
N LEU A 146 22.14 -21.73 0.83
CA LEU A 146 20.96 -21.20 0.14
C LEU A 146 21.31 -20.84 -1.30
N MET A 147 22.47 -20.23 -1.52
CA MET A 147 22.93 -19.79 -2.85
C MET A 147 23.30 -20.96 -3.76
N ALA A 148 23.90 -22.04 -3.22
CA ALA A 148 24.27 -23.22 -3.98
C ALA A 148 23.08 -24.12 -4.37
N ALA A 149 21.94 -23.97 -3.72
CA ALA A 149 20.78 -24.80 -3.98
C ALA A 149 20.12 -24.39 -5.32
N PRO A 150 19.78 -25.35 -6.22
CA PRO A 150 19.06 -25.04 -7.45
C PRO A 150 17.67 -24.49 -7.11
N LEU A 151 17.50 -23.17 -7.24
CA LEU A 151 16.20 -22.52 -6.96
C LEU A 151 15.29 -22.63 -8.19
N ARG A 152 14.06 -23.12 -8.00
CA ARG A 152 13.02 -22.98 -9.02
C ARG A 152 12.74 -21.48 -9.25
N LYS A 153 12.18 -21.12 -10.41
CA LYS A 153 11.89 -19.70 -10.74
C LYS A 153 11.05 -19.00 -9.68
N SER A 154 10.06 -19.70 -9.11
CA SER A 154 9.22 -19.18 -8.01
C SER A 154 10.02 -18.81 -6.77
N HIS A 155 10.94 -19.68 -6.35
CA HIS A 155 11.80 -19.43 -5.20
C HIS A 155 12.82 -18.31 -5.46
N GLN A 156 13.36 -18.21 -6.70
CA GLN A 156 14.23 -17.10 -7.08
C GLN A 156 13.51 -15.76 -6.94
N LEU A 157 12.25 -15.71 -7.36
CA LEU A 157 11.42 -14.53 -7.22
C LEU A 157 11.15 -14.19 -5.74
N GLU A 158 10.82 -15.18 -4.92
CA GLU A 158 10.58 -14.99 -3.48
C GLU A 158 11.85 -14.49 -2.76
N VAL A 159 12.99 -15.11 -3.00
CA VAL A 159 14.28 -14.66 -2.47
C VAL A 159 14.61 -13.23 -2.92
N GLY A 160 14.35 -12.89 -4.20
CA GLY A 160 14.53 -11.54 -4.70
C GLY A 160 13.64 -10.51 -4.00
N LYS A 161 12.36 -10.84 -3.80
CA LYS A 161 11.43 -9.98 -3.05
C LYS A 161 11.89 -9.74 -1.61
N LEU A 162 12.27 -10.79 -0.90
CA LEU A 162 12.76 -10.70 0.48
C LEU A 162 14.08 -9.91 0.57
N ARG A 163 14.99 -10.09 -0.40
CA ARG A 163 16.24 -9.32 -0.47
C ARG A 163 15.98 -7.84 -0.71
N ALA A 164 15.08 -7.51 -1.62
CA ALA A 164 14.67 -6.13 -1.87
C ALA A 164 14.05 -5.49 -0.63
N GLN A 165 13.23 -6.23 0.11
CA GLN A 165 12.64 -5.77 1.37
C GLN A 165 13.72 -5.55 2.45
N ALA A 166 14.66 -6.48 2.60
CA ALA A 166 15.76 -6.35 3.55
C ALA A 166 16.64 -5.14 3.24
N TYR A 167 16.94 -4.88 1.97
CA TYR A 167 17.65 -3.68 1.55
C TYR A 167 16.86 -2.41 1.86
N TYR A 168 15.54 -2.39 1.63
CA TYR A 168 14.71 -1.23 1.95
C TYR A 168 14.73 -0.93 3.45
N GLN A 169 14.47 -1.93 4.29
CA GLN A 169 14.47 -1.79 5.76
C GLN A 169 15.86 -1.40 6.32
N SER A 170 16.95 -1.83 5.66
CA SER A 170 18.31 -1.41 6.02
C SER A 170 18.71 -0.04 5.45
N ARG A 171 17.76 0.70 4.84
CA ARG A 171 17.96 1.99 4.17
C ARG A 171 18.93 1.94 2.96
N SER A 172 19.17 0.75 2.43
CA SER A 172 19.98 0.54 1.21
C SER A 172 19.07 0.66 -0.03
N TYR A 173 18.41 1.82 -0.17
CA TYR A 173 17.32 2.06 -1.11
C TYR A 173 17.67 1.79 -2.58
N LEU A 174 18.87 2.16 -3.01
CA LEU A 174 19.32 1.88 -4.37
C LEU A 174 19.47 0.37 -4.62
N ALA A 175 19.97 -0.39 -3.63
CA ALA A 175 20.09 -1.84 -3.74
C ALA A 175 18.70 -2.49 -3.80
N SER A 176 17.74 -2.01 -2.99
CA SER A 176 16.33 -2.43 -3.05
C SER A 176 15.74 -2.20 -4.44
N ALA A 177 15.88 -1.01 -5.00
CA ALA A 177 15.39 -0.68 -6.33
C ALA A 177 16.03 -1.57 -7.41
N ARG A 178 17.33 -1.79 -7.38
CA ARG A 178 18.06 -2.66 -8.33
C ARG A 178 17.56 -4.09 -8.31
N GLU A 179 17.33 -4.65 -7.12
CA GLU A 179 16.81 -6.01 -6.97
C GLU A 179 15.40 -6.11 -7.55
N ARG A 180 14.53 -5.12 -7.28
CA ARG A 180 13.16 -5.04 -7.82
C ARG A 180 13.14 -4.91 -9.34
N ILE A 181 14.02 -4.09 -9.91
CA ILE A 181 14.17 -3.95 -11.37
C ILE A 181 14.60 -5.29 -11.98
N PHE A 182 15.54 -6.00 -11.34
CA PHE A 182 16.03 -7.27 -11.83
C PHE A 182 14.93 -8.33 -11.96
N TYR A 183 14.09 -8.51 -10.95
CA TYR A 183 13.05 -9.52 -11.01
C TYR A 183 11.74 -9.06 -11.66
N ASN A 184 11.60 -7.79 -12.03
CA ASN A 184 10.36 -7.24 -12.61
C ASN A 184 9.86 -8.04 -13.83
N LYS A 185 10.76 -8.54 -14.65
CA LYS A 185 10.44 -9.36 -15.84
C LYS A 185 9.77 -10.70 -15.52
N PHE A 186 9.88 -11.19 -14.29
CA PHE A 186 9.30 -12.46 -13.86
C PHE A 186 7.90 -12.30 -13.24
N LEU A 187 7.44 -11.06 -13.07
CA LEU A 187 6.15 -10.71 -12.47
C LEU A 187 5.02 -10.72 -13.51
N THR A 188 3.81 -11.02 -13.07
CA THR A 188 2.57 -10.77 -13.82
C THR A 188 2.30 -9.28 -13.96
N LEU A 189 1.39 -8.89 -14.86
CA LEU A 189 1.07 -7.46 -15.07
C LEU A 189 0.60 -6.78 -13.78
N ASP A 190 -0.27 -7.41 -13.00
CA ASP A 190 -0.77 -6.86 -11.75
C ASP A 190 0.34 -6.70 -10.71
N GLN A 191 1.20 -7.71 -10.59
CA GLN A 191 2.37 -7.66 -9.69
C GLN A 191 3.39 -6.61 -10.11
N ARG A 192 3.50 -6.29 -11.41
CA ARG A 192 4.39 -5.23 -11.91
C ARG A 192 3.96 -3.85 -11.45
N ALA A 193 2.64 -3.58 -11.42
CA ALA A 193 2.13 -2.30 -10.94
C ALA A 193 2.59 -2.00 -9.50
N GLU A 194 2.39 -2.97 -8.61
CA GLU A 194 2.86 -2.87 -7.22
C GLU A 194 4.39 -2.74 -7.15
N ASN A 195 5.11 -3.57 -7.91
CA ASN A 195 6.57 -3.54 -7.92
C ASN A 195 7.14 -2.22 -8.46
N HIS A 196 6.49 -1.59 -9.46
CA HIS A 196 6.87 -0.27 -9.96
C HIS A 196 6.72 0.82 -8.89
N GLU A 197 5.64 0.77 -8.10
CA GLU A 197 5.48 1.66 -6.96
C GLU A 197 6.58 1.45 -5.91
N LEU A 198 6.92 0.20 -5.61
CA LEU A 198 7.99 -0.13 -4.66
C LEU A 198 9.40 0.23 -5.17
N ILE A 199 9.66 0.16 -6.48
CA ILE A 199 10.91 0.69 -7.09
C ILE A 199 10.96 2.19 -6.90
N PHE A 200 9.88 2.86 -7.30
CA PHE A 200 9.80 4.31 -7.27
C PHE A 200 9.91 4.86 -5.84
N SER A 201 9.14 4.32 -4.89
CA SER A 201 9.23 4.72 -3.48
C SER A 201 10.62 4.52 -2.90
N SER A 202 11.29 3.40 -3.23
CA SER A 202 12.68 3.18 -2.80
C SER A 202 13.62 4.28 -3.32
N LEU A 203 13.47 4.69 -4.57
CA LEU A 203 14.30 5.76 -5.16
C LEU A 203 13.95 7.13 -4.58
N MET A 204 12.70 7.35 -4.23
CA MET A 204 12.25 8.61 -3.61
C MET A 204 12.84 8.83 -2.21
N GLU A 205 13.29 7.80 -1.52
CA GLU A 205 14.02 7.94 -0.25
C GLU A 205 15.47 8.47 -0.44
N ILE A 206 16.03 8.41 -1.66
CA ILE A 206 17.41 8.82 -1.94
C ILE A 206 17.46 10.34 -2.14
N PRO A 207 18.41 11.08 -1.54
CA PRO A 207 18.57 12.50 -1.77
C PRO A 207 18.76 12.84 -3.25
N THR A 208 18.15 13.95 -3.73
CA THR A 208 18.14 14.34 -5.15
C THR A 208 19.54 14.41 -5.78
N LYS A 209 20.50 14.99 -5.06
CA LYS A 209 21.89 15.07 -5.53
C LYS A 209 22.53 13.69 -5.76
N SER A 210 22.20 12.74 -4.87
CA SER A 210 22.69 11.35 -5.00
C SER A 210 22.01 10.62 -6.15
N LEU A 211 20.72 10.86 -6.41
CA LEU A 211 19.99 10.28 -7.55
C LEU A 211 20.63 10.68 -8.88
N ALA A 212 20.92 11.97 -9.07
CA ALA A 212 21.57 12.47 -10.28
C ALA A 212 22.94 11.80 -10.52
N THR A 213 23.78 11.75 -9.48
CA THR A 213 25.09 11.07 -9.56
C THR A 213 24.97 9.57 -9.87
N GLN A 214 23.95 8.90 -9.33
CA GLN A 214 23.70 7.48 -9.60
C GLN A 214 23.16 7.26 -11.01
N ALA A 215 22.40 8.20 -11.57
CA ALA A 215 21.91 8.14 -12.94
C ALA A 215 23.06 8.18 -13.96
N GLU A 216 24.06 9.03 -13.72
CA GLU A 216 25.27 9.11 -14.56
C GLU A 216 26.08 7.80 -14.54
N LYS A 217 26.12 7.11 -13.40
CA LYS A 217 26.85 5.86 -13.20
C LYS A 217 26.06 4.61 -13.58
N ALA A 218 24.77 4.75 -13.90
CA ALA A 218 23.92 3.61 -14.20
C ALA A 218 24.28 2.95 -15.54
N ILE A 219 24.58 1.64 -15.50
CA ILE A 219 24.99 0.87 -16.68
C ILE A 219 23.78 0.49 -17.52
N THR A 220 22.67 0.05 -16.89
CA THR A 220 21.47 -0.40 -17.61
C THR A 220 20.54 0.76 -17.93
N SER A 221 19.88 0.70 -19.08
CA SER A 221 18.87 1.68 -19.49
C SER A 221 17.71 1.73 -18.50
N ASP A 222 17.24 0.56 -18.01
CA ASP A 222 16.15 0.47 -17.05
C ASP A 222 16.48 1.25 -15.76
N LEU A 223 17.62 0.98 -15.14
CA LEU A 223 18.02 1.70 -13.93
C LEU A 223 18.16 3.21 -14.18
N ARG A 224 18.72 3.58 -15.34
CA ARG A 224 18.90 5.00 -15.71
C ARG A 224 17.56 5.71 -15.87
N GLY A 225 16.58 5.06 -16.54
CA GLY A 225 15.23 5.60 -16.70
C GLY A 225 14.51 5.78 -15.36
N TRP A 226 14.60 4.80 -14.46
CA TRP A 226 14.05 4.89 -13.12
C TRP A 226 14.67 6.03 -12.29
N LEU A 227 16.00 6.17 -12.31
CA LEU A 227 16.69 7.25 -11.60
C LEU A 227 16.35 8.63 -12.16
N ALA A 228 16.23 8.75 -13.49
CA ALA A 228 15.79 9.99 -14.15
C ALA A 228 14.36 10.35 -13.73
N LEU A 229 13.45 9.36 -13.68
CA LEU A 229 12.07 9.55 -13.23
C LEU A 229 12.01 10.06 -11.79
N ALA A 230 12.72 9.42 -10.87
CA ALA A 230 12.76 9.84 -9.47
C ALA A 230 13.40 11.22 -9.28
N THR A 231 14.48 11.51 -10.02
CA THR A 231 15.16 12.82 -9.97
C THR A 231 14.22 13.94 -10.40
N MET A 232 13.55 13.77 -11.54
CA MET A 232 12.58 14.72 -12.09
C MET A 232 11.41 14.93 -11.12
N THR A 233 10.87 13.85 -10.57
CA THR A 233 9.74 13.93 -9.63
C THR A 233 10.11 14.74 -8.39
N LYS A 234 11.29 14.51 -7.81
CA LYS A 234 11.77 15.30 -6.66
C LYS A 234 12.04 16.76 -6.99
N GLN A 235 12.55 17.02 -8.18
CA GLN A 235 12.83 18.39 -8.62
C GLN A 235 11.54 19.24 -8.68
N PHE A 236 10.42 18.65 -9.07
CA PHE A 236 9.15 19.35 -9.22
C PHE A 236 8.09 18.96 -8.19
N GLN A 237 8.47 18.35 -7.07
CA GLN A 237 7.54 17.83 -6.05
C GLN A 237 6.55 18.88 -5.49
N ASN A 238 6.93 20.16 -5.48
CA ASN A 238 6.10 21.25 -4.98
C ASN A 238 5.29 21.95 -6.09
N ASN A 239 5.32 21.45 -7.32
CA ASN A 239 4.57 22.01 -8.44
C ASN A 239 4.01 20.89 -9.32
N PRO A 240 2.77 20.43 -9.03
CA PRO A 240 2.14 19.31 -9.75
C PRO A 240 2.05 19.50 -11.26
N LEU A 241 1.79 20.72 -11.74
CA LEU A 241 1.72 21.01 -13.18
C LEU A 241 3.07 20.84 -13.86
N LYS A 242 4.14 21.41 -13.29
CA LYS A 242 5.50 21.19 -13.80
C LYS A 242 5.94 19.75 -13.71
N GLN A 243 5.53 19.05 -12.64
CA GLN A 243 5.80 17.62 -12.49
C GLN A 243 5.12 16.80 -13.59
N TYR A 244 3.88 17.12 -13.94
CA TYR A 244 3.14 16.48 -15.03
C TYR A 244 3.78 16.75 -16.39
N GLU A 245 4.16 18.00 -16.68
CA GLU A 245 4.87 18.37 -17.91
C GLU A 245 6.21 17.62 -18.03
N ALA A 246 6.98 17.57 -16.94
CA ALA A 246 8.24 16.86 -16.89
C ALA A 246 8.05 15.33 -17.03
N LEU A 247 6.98 14.77 -16.46
CA LEU A 247 6.61 13.36 -16.64
C LEU A 247 6.28 13.07 -18.12
N SER A 248 5.50 13.92 -18.77
CA SER A 248 5.17 13.78 -20.19
C SER A 248 6.42 13.84 -21.09
N ASN A 249 7.37 14.72 -20.75
CA ASN A 249 8.67 14.80 -21.43
C ASN A 249 9.51 13.54 -21.18
N TRP A 250 9.53 13.03 -19.94
CA TRP A 250 10.23 11.80 -19.60
C TRP A 250 9.65 10.60 -20.37
N GLN A 251 8.33 10.45 -20.42
CA GLN A 251 7.66 9.39 -21.18
C GLN A 251 8.00 9.42 -22.68
N ARG A 252 8.16 10.61 -23.26
CA ARG A 252 8.57 10.75 -24.67
C ARG A 252 9.99 10.26 -24.92
N VAL A 253 10.91 10.50 -23.98
CA VAL A 253 12.31 10.05 -24.08
C VAL A 253 12.42 8.56 -23.76
N TRP A 254 11.64 8.08 -22.79
CA TRP A 254 11.71 6.73 -22.24
C TRP A 254 10.48 5.88 -22.63
N GLY A 255 9.94 6.04 -23.82
CA GLY A 255 8.68 5.40 -24.25
C GLY A 255 8.64 3.88 -24.13
N GLN A 256 9.78 3.20 -24.26
CA GLN A 256 9.88 1.74 -24.11
C GLN A 256 10.26 1.29 -22.69
N HIS A 257 10.46 2.22 -21.77
CA HIS A 257 10.81 1.90 -20.39
C HIS A 257 9.61 1.28 -19.65
N PRO A 258 9.80 0.24 -18.79
CA PRO A 258 8.71 -0.39 -18.05
C PRO A 258 7.80 0.59 -17.31
N ALA A 259 8.38 1.60 -16.65
CA ALA A 259 7.61 2.62 -15.96
C ALA A 259 6.88 3.62 -16.87
N SER A 260 7.25 3.73 -18.16
CA SER A 260 6.49 4.52 -19.13
C SER A 260 5.25 3.77 -19.63
N ILE A 261 5.37 2.45 -19.76
CA ILE A 261 4.27 1.56 -20.16
C ILE A 261 3.25 1.43 -19.02
N GLN A 262 3.74 1.31 -17.79
CA GLN A 262 2.94 1.19 -16.58
C GLN A 262 3.53 2.08 -15.49
N LEU A 263 2.99 3.29 -15.35
CA LEU A 263 3.44 4.25 -14.34
C LEU A 263 3.29 3.70 -12.92
N PRO A 264 4.18 4.09 -11.99
CA PRO A 264 3.89 3.99 -10.56
C PRO A 264 2.54 4.61 -10.22
N LEU A 265 1.82 4.01 -9.27
CA LEU A 265 0.47 4.43 -8.90
C LEU A 265 0.39 5.91 -8.51
N SER A 266 1.36 6.38 -7.73
CA SER A 266 1.48 7.78 -7.30
C SER A 266 1.56 8.76 -8.47
N LEU A 267 2.29 8.42 -9.54
CA LEU A 267 2.39 9.24 -10.75
C LEU A 267 1.17 9.09 -11.68
N SER A 268 0.54 7.92 -11.68
CA SER A 268 -0.70 7.74 -12.44
C SER A 268 -1.84 8.54 -11.84
N ILE A 269 -1.94 8.63 -10.51
CA ILE A 269 -2.89 9.50 -9.81
C ILE A 269 -2.62 10.98 -10.15
N LEU A 270 -1.36 11.42 -10.13
CA LEU A 270 -1.01 12.79 -10.56
C LEU A 270 -1.51 13.07 -11.97
N THR A 271 -1.28 12.16 -12.91
CA THR A 271 -1.74 12.30 -14.30
C THR A 271 -3.26 12.40 -14.37
N GLN A 272 -3.98 11.56 -13.62
CA GLN A 272 -5.43 11.58 -13.59
C GLN A 272 -5.97 12.91 -13.00
N VAL A 273 -5.42 13.36 -11.87
CA VAL A 273 -5.82 14.60 -11.19
C VAL A 273 -5.60 15.80 -12.10
N ILE A 274 -4.46 15.89 -12.78
CA ILE A 274 -4.15 17.01 -13.68
C ILE A 274 -5.06 16.98 -14.94
N SER A 275 -5.32 15.79 -15.49
CA SER A 275 -6.18 15.66 -16.68
C SER A 275 -7.67 15.89 -16.37
N SER A 276 -8.09 15.67 -15.13
CA SER A 276 -9.45 15.89 -14.64
C SER A 276 -9.62 17.18 -13.85
N GLN A 277 -8.79 18.20 -14.11
CA GLN A 277 -8.96 19.51 -13.48
C GLN A 277 -10.35 20.08 -13.75
N PRO A 278 -11.06 20.54 -12.70
CA PRO A 278 -12.38 21.12 -12.86
C PRO A 278 -12.31 22.38 -13.71
N LYS A 279 -13.24 22.53 -14.66
CA LYS A 279 -13.37 23.72 -15.50
C LYS A 279 -14.21 24.80 -14.84
N SER A 280 -15.04 24.44 -13.90
CA SER A 280 -15.90 25.36 -13.14
C SER A 280 -15.87 25.01 -11.66
N ILE A 281 -15.55 25.99 -10.83
CA ILE A 281 -15.44 25.86 -9.37
C ILE A 281 -16.43 26.81 -8.72
N ALA A 282 -17.25 26.28 -7.80
CA ALA A 282 -18.12 27.11 -6.96
C ALA A 282 -17.48 27.33 -5.59
N LEU A 283 -17.36 28.58 -5.17
CA LEU A 283 -16.93 28.96 -3.82
C LEU A 283 -18.15 29.23 -2.97
N LEU A 284 -18.47 28.34 -2.02
CA LEU A 284 -19.56 28.50 -1.05
C LEU A 284 -19.01 29.11 0.23
N LEU A 285 -19.04 30.43 0.35
CA LEU A 285 -18.41 31.17 1.43
C LEU A 285 -19.38 32.23 2.02
N PRO A 286 -19.36 32.47 3.33
CA PRO A 286 -20.12 33.56 3.93
C PRO A 286 -19.47 34.91 3.54
N THR A 287 -20.28 35.83 3.04
CA THR A 287 -19.79 37.20 2.72
C THR A 287 -20.19 38.21 3.78
N ASN A 288 -21.18 37.87 4.62
CA ASN A 288 -21.75 38.70 5.66
C ASN A 288 -21.75 37.98 7.03
N GLY A 289 -22.17 38.68 8.07
CA GLY A 289 -22.24 38.14 9.43
C GLY A 289 -20.87 37.89 10.06
N PRO A 290 -20.82 37.14 11.18
CA PRO A 290 -19.59 36.94 11.97
C PRO A 290 -18.45 36.27 11.18
N LEU A 291 -18.78 35.36 10.28
CA LEU A 291 -17.82 34.66 9.42
C LEU A 291 -17.51 35.40 8.10
N GLY A 292 -18.18 36.51 7.80
CA GLY A 292 -18.03 37.28 6.57
C GLY A 292 -16.59 37.74 6.29
N PRO A 293 -15.86 38.33 7.26
CA PRO A 293 -14.46 38.73 7.06
C PRO A 293 -13.56 37.55 6.67
N PHE A 294 -13.75 36.40 7.29
CA PHE A 294 -12.98 35.18 6.99
C PHE A 294 -13.35 34.61 5.61
N GLY A 295 -14.64 34.54 5.28
CA GLY A 295 -15.08 34.08 3.97
C GLY A 295 -14.56 34.95 2.84
N ARG A 296 -14.56 36.28 3.00
CA ARG A 296 -13.96 37.20 2.01
C ARG A 296 -12.45 37.01 1.90
N ALA A 297 -11.72 36.85 3.00
CA ALA A 297 -10.28 36.63 2.98
C ALA A 297 -9.90 35.33 2.25
N ILE A 298 -10.65 34.24 2.53
CA ILE A 298 -10.47 32.95 1.85
C ILE A 298 -10.77 33.09 0.35
N ARG A 299 -11.89 33.72 -0.02
CA ARG A 299 -12.25 33.99 -1.44
C ARG A 299 -11.11 34.72 -2.14
N ASP A 300 -10.64 35.80 -1.57
CA ASP A 300 -9.62 36.66 -2.18
C ASP A 300 -8.29 35.91 -2.31
N GLY A 301 -7.92 35.09 -1.31
CA GLY A 301 -6.75 34.23 -1.36
C GLY A 301 -6.84 33.15 -2.46
N ILE A 302 -7.98 32.49 -2.59
CA ILE A 302 -8.21 31.48 -3.65
C ILE A 302 -8.14 32.15 -5.04
N ILE A 303 -8.83 33.27 -5.23
CA ILE A 303 -8.85 33.99 -6.50
C ILE A 303 -7.43 34.47 -6.85
N ALA A 304 -6.70 35.06 -5.90
CA ALA A 304 -5.33 35.53 -6.11
C ALA A 304 -4.38 34.36 -6.48
N SER A 305 -4.48 33.22 -5.79
CA SER A 305 -3.70 32.03 -6.11
C SER A 305 -4.03 31.48 -7.50
N HIS A 306 -5.33 31.43 -7.84
CA HIS A 306 -5.80 30.95 -9.13
C HIS A 306 -5.20 31.76 -10.28
N TYR A 307 -5.26 33.08 -10.21
CA TYR A 307 -4.67 33.96 -11.25
C TYR A 307 -3.14 33.91 -11.26
N HIS A 308 -2.50 33.85 -10.08
CA HIS A 308 -1.04 33.71 -9.99
C HIS A 308 -0.52 32.45 -10.68
N GLN A 309 -1.27 31.36 -10.61
CA GLN A 309 -0.92 30.08 -11.22
C GLN A 309 -1.44 29.92 -12.66
N ASN A 310 -1.98 30.96 -13.28
CA ASN A 310 -2.63 30.92 -14.59
C ASN A 310 -3.75 29.86 -14.67
N GLY A 311 -4.51 29.71 -13.60
CA GLY A 311 -5.65 28.81 -13.54
C GLY A 311 -6.67 29.11 -14.62
N LYS A 312 -7.28 28.08 -15.20
CA LYS A 312 -8.23 28.20 -16.32
C LYS A 312 -9.68 27.97 -15.89
N ALA A 313 -9.90 27.50 -14.67
CA ALA A 313 -11.24 27.24 -14.18
C ALA A 313 -12.04 28.53 -14.01
N GLU A 314 -13.32 28.51 -14.37
CA GLU A 314 -14.24 29.57 -14.01
C GLU A 314 -14.56 29.48 -12.53
N ILE A 315 -14.43 30.57 -11.78
CA ILE A 315 -14.76 30.63 -10.35
C ILE A 315 -16.02 31.44 -10.15
N ARG A 316 -17.05 30.82 -9.52
CA ARG A 316 -18.29 31.48 -9.12
C ARG A 316 -18.43 31.46 -7.61
N VAL A 317 -18.84 32.60 -7.03
CA VAL A 317 -19.00 32.75 -5.57
C VAL A 317 -20.48 32.71 -5.21
N TYR A 318 -20.80 31.91 -4.20
CA TYR A 318 -22.13 31.74 -3.61
C TYR A 318 -22.08 32.12 -2.14
N ASP A 319 -22.95 33.06 -1.73
CA ASP A 319 -22.99 33.55 -0.34
C ASP A 319 -23.80 32.61 0.56
N THR A 320 -23.12 32.00 1.52
CA THR A 320 -23.74 31.09 2.49
C THR A 320 -24.30 31.80 3.73
N SER A 321 -24.25 33.12 3.82
CA SER A 321 -24.57 33.87 5.04
C SER A 321 -26.04 33.70 5.48
N ASN A 322 -26.98 33.63 4.54
CA ASN A 322 -28.44 33.62 4.80
C ASN A 322 -29.21 32.63 3.91
N GLN A 323 -28.54 31.66 3.30
CA GLN A 323 -29.15 30.70 2.38
C GLN A 323 -28.93 29.27 2.85
N ASN A 324 -29.83 28.38 2.48
CA ASN A 324 -29.68 26.97 2.74
C ASN A 324 -28.52 26.40 1.91
N VAL A 325 -27.61 25.71 2.55
CA VAL A 325 -26.42 25.17 1.90
C VAL A 325 -26.76 24.11 0.84
N LEU A 326 -27.82 23.32 1.03
CA LEU A 326 -28.23 22.30 0.04
C LEU A 326 -28.76 22.96 -1.23
N ASP A 327 -29.58 24.01 -1.10
CA ASP A 327 -30.10 24.77 -2.25
C ASP A 327 -28.95 25.42 -3.05
N LEU A 328 -27.94 25.91 -2.33
CA LEU A 328 -26.74 26.50 -2.99
C LEU A 328 -25.91 25.45 -3.72
N ILE A 329 -25.79 24.24 -3.19
CA ILE A 329 -25.10 23.13 -3.85
C ILE A 329 -25.84 22.74 -5.13
N ASP A 330 -27.16 22.57 -5.05
CA ASP A 330 -27.98 22.24 -6.20
C ASP A 330 -27.91 23.36 -7.28
N GLN A 331 -27.96 24.62 -6.85
CA GLN A 331 -27.78 25.75 -7.75
C GLN A 331 -26.40 25.77 -8.41
N ALA A 332 -25.32 25.50 -7.64
CA ALA A 332 -23.97 25.43 -8.18
C ALA A 332 -23.83 24.29 -9.19
N ALA A 333 -24.40 23.11 -8.90
CA ALA A 333 -24.41 21.97 -9.79
C ALA A 333 -25.16 22.27 -11.10
N VAL A 334 -26.37 22.85 -11.02
CA VAL A 334 -27.16 23.29 -12.19
C VAL A 334 -26.39 24.32 -13.03
N ASN A 335 -25.62 25.20 -12.39
CA ASN A 335 -24.75 26.18 -13.07
C ASN A 335 -23.45 25.59 -13.62
N GLY A 336 -23.29 24.26 -13.55
CA GLY A 336 -22.18 23.52 -14.15
C GLY A 336 -20.91 23.49 -13.30
N ALA A 337 -20.98 23.68 -11.99
CA ALA A 337 -19.84 23.48 -11.11
C ALA A 337 -19.40 22.01 -11.13
N GLU A 338 -18.11 21.77 -11.30
CA GLU A 338 -17.48 20.46 -11.27
C GLU A 338 -16.76 20.19 -9.92
N LEU A 339 -16.55 21.25 -9.14
CA LEU A 339 -16.00 21.20 -7.78
C LEU A 339 -16.61 22.33 -6.94
N ILE A 340 -16.91 22.04 -5.71
CA ILE A 340 -17.35 23.03 -4.71
C ILE A 340 -16.24 23.17 -3.65
N ILE A 341 -15.85 24.40 -3.32
CA ILE A 341 -14.94 24.73 -2.21
C ILE A 341 -15.76 25.52 -1.17
N GLY A 342 -15.77 25.02 0.06
CA GLY A 342 -16.67 25.45 1.11
C GLY A 342 -17.72 24.37 1.38
N PRO A 343 -18.65 24.57 2.33
CA PRO A 343 -18.78 25.77 3.16
C PRO A 343 -17.73 25.90 4.26
N LEU A 344 -17.65 27.12 4.86
CA LEU A 344 -16.78 27.41 5.98
C LEU A 344 -17.48 27.16 7.33
N ASP A 345 -18.79 27.42 7.40
CA ASP A 345 -19.59 27.24 8.62
C ASP A 345 -19.75 25.76 8.99
N ARG A 346 -19.48 25.42 10.25
CA ARG A 346 -19.53 24.02 10.73
C ARG A 346 -20.93 23.41 10.63
N ASN A 347 -21.98 24.17 10.86
CA ASN A 347 -23.35 23.65 10.78
C ASN A 347 -23.70 23.28 9.34
N ASN A 348 -23.26 24.08 8.38
CA ASN A 348 -23.41 23.79 6.97
C ASN A 348 -22.61 22.53 6.59
N VAL A 349 -21.39 22.36 7.11
CA VAL A 349 -20.58 21.14 6.88
C VAL A 349 -21.27 19.91 7.49
N ASN A 350 -21.84 20.01 8.71
CA ASN A 350 -22.60 18.93 9.33
C ASN A 350 -23.81 18.54 8.47
N THR A 351 -24.53 19.54 7.93
CA THR A 351 -25.69 19.29 7.06
C THR A 351 -25.30 18.49 5.80
N LEU A 352 -24.15 18.82 5.20
CA LEU A 352 -23.63 18.11 4.02
C LEU A 352 -23.12 16.71 4.37
N ALA A 353 -22.47 16.55 5.49
CA ALA A 353 -21.92 15.26 5.93
C ALA A 353 -23.01 14.20 6.15
N LEU A 354 -24.24 14.62 6.47
CA LEU A 354 -25.39 13.74 6.66
C LEU A 354 -26.03 13.27 5.35
N GLN A 355 -25.68 13.86 4.20
CA GLN A 355 -26.20 13.44 2.91
C GLN A 355 -25.56 12.11 2.47
N SER A 356 -26.33 11.25 1.82
CA SER A 356 -25.83 9.97 1.27
C SER A 356 -25.04 10.13 -0.02
N SER A 357 -25.31 11.21 -0.77
CA SER A 357 -24.60 11.60 -1.99
C SER A 357 -24.72 13.09 -2.21
N LEU A 358 -23.76 13.68 -2.91
CA LEU A 358 -23.78 15.07 -3.34
C LEU A 358 -23.67 15.13 -4.87
N PRO A 359 -24.34 16.10 -5.53
CA PRO A 359 -24.33 16.18 -6.99
C PRO A 359 -22.96 16.53 -7.57
N VAL A 360 -22.08 17.14 -6.76
CA VAL A 360 -20.73 17.58 -7.12
C VAL A 360 -19.80 17.34 -5.94
N PRO A 361 -18.53 16.94 -6.15
CA PRO A 361 -17.55 16.82 -5.09
C PRO A 361 -17.37 18.13 -4.32
N VAL A 362 -17.31 18.03 -3.00
CA VAL A 362 -17.23 19.18 -2.08
C VAL A 362 -15.96 19.11 -1.25
N LEU A 363 -15.13 20.15 -1.30
CA LEU A 363 -14.04 20.41 -0.36
C LEU A 363 -14.53 21.37 0.73
N ALA A 364 -15.08 20.83 1.81
CA ALA A 364 -15.53 21.61 2.96
C ALA A 364 -14.33 22.22 3.70
N LEU A 365 -14.44 23.48 4.09
CA LEU A 365 -13.37 24.22 4.77
C LEU A 365 -13.50 24.18 6.30
N ASN A 366 -14.19 23.17 6.80
CA ASN A 366 -14.32 22.85 8.22
C ASN A 366 -14.56 21.35 8.37
N ARG A 367 -14.59 20.86 9.61
CA ARG A 367 -14.89 19.46 9.93
C ARG A 367 -16.29 19.29 10.50
N SER A 368 -16.95 18.24 10.09
CA SER A 368 -18.17 17.75 10.70
C SER A 368 -17.87 17.10 12.05
N ILE A 369 -18.80 17.20 12.99
CA ILE A 369 -18.76 16.46 14.25
C ILE A 369 -19.03 14.97 13.99
N GLU A 370 -19.88 14.68 12.98
CA GLU A 370 -20.28 13.33 12.63
C GLU A 370 -19.50 12.81 11.43
N GLN A 371 -19.36 11.49 11.34
CA GLN A 371 -18.72 10.86 10.19
C GLN A 371 -19.55 11.10 8.93
N ALA A 372 -18.90 11.54 7.86
CA ALA A 372 -19.55 11.76 6.59
C ALA A 372 -20.13 10.45 6.02
N LYS A 373 -21.39 10.51 5.53
CA LYS A 373 -22.09 9.38 4.91
C LYS A 373 -21.71 9.21 3.43
N SER A 374 -21.35 10.30 2.76
CA SER A 374 -20.94 10.31 1.36
C SER A 374 -19.44 10.34 1.20
N ASN A 375 -18.95 9.73 0.13
CA ASN A 375 -17.54 9.85 -0.33
C ASN A 375 -17.32 11.12 -1.16
N ASP A 376 -18.35 11.92 -1.42
CA ASP A 376 -18.27 13.13 -2.24
C ASP A 376 -17.87 14.37 -1.44
N ILE A 377 -17.73 14.25 -0.11
CA ILE A 377 -17.30 15.34 0.76
C ILE A 377 -15.91 15.09 1.33
N TYR A 378 -15.00 15.99 1.03
CA TYR A 378 -13.66 16.08 1.58
C TYR A 378 -13.60 17.21 2.60
N GLN A 379 -13.08 16.95 3.79
CA GLN A 379 -13.06 17.93 4.87
C GLN A 379 -11.64 18.43 5.09
N PHE A 380 -11.42 19.72 4.88
CA PHE A 380 -10.17 20.42 5.10
C PHE A 380 -10.41 21.57 6.08
N GLY A 381 -10.01 21.40 7.32
CA GLY A 381 -10.17 22.40 8.35
C GLY A 381 -8.93 22.45 9.25
N LEU A 382 -8.63 23.63 9.75
CA LEU A 382 -7.67 23.81 10.84
C LEU A 382 -8.38 23.37 12.13
N ALA A 383 -8.32 22.07 12.44
CA ALA A 383 -8.84 21.54 13.69
C ALA A 383 -7.79 21.76 14.78
N PRO A 384 -8.11 22.50 15.86
CA PRO A 384 -7.19 22.70 16.98
C PRO A 384 -6.66 21.37 17.54
N GLU A 385 -7.47 20.33 17.49
CA GLU A 385 -7.12 18.97 17.93
C GLU A 385 -5.95 18.39 17.11
N ASP A 386 -5.96 18.57 15.79
CA ASP A 386 -4.87 18.10 14.92
C ASP A 386 -3.57 18.88 15.15
N GLU A 387 -3.68 20.20 15.35
CA GLU A 387 -2.52 21.05 15.68
C GLU A 387 -1.93 20.63 17.03
N MET A 388 -2.75 20.36 18.02
CA MET A 388 -2.30 19.89 19.34
C MET A 388 -1.62 18.53 19.26
N ILE A 389 -2.14 17.60 18.48
CA ILE A 389 -1.49 16.29 18.24
C ILE A 389 -0.13 16.50 17.60
N GLN A 390 -0.05 17.32 16.54
CA GLN A 390 1.24 17.59 15.87
C GLN A 390 2.26 18.25 16.81
N VAL A 391 1.83 19.20 17.63
CA VAL A 391 2.71 19.87 18.62
C VAL A 391 3.17 18.87 19.69
N ALA A 392 2.27 17.99 20.16
CA ALA A 392 2.62 16.95 21.12
C ALA A 392 3.62 15.93 20.55
N ASP A 393 3.40 15.49 19.32
CA ASP A 393 4.30 14.58 18.62
C ASP A 393 5.67 15.21 18.36
N GLN A 394 5.70 16.49 17.98
CA GLN A 394 6.95 17.23 17.82
C GLN A 394 7.69 17.38 19.15
N ALA A 395 7.00 17.78 20.21
CA ALA A 395 7.57 17.92 21.53
C ALA A 395 8.16 16.58 22.05
N PHE A 396 7.44 15.48 21.83
CA PHE A 396 7.92 14.14 22.17
C PHE A 396 9.18 13.77 21.34
N SER A 397 9.16 14.05 20.05
CA SER A 397 10.30 13.81 19.15
C SER A 397 11.54 14.61 19.53
N ASP A 398 11.35 15.82 20.05
CA ASP A 398 12.42 16.69 20.56
C ASP A 398 12.91 16.27 21.96
N GLY A 399 12.34 15.18 22.52
CA GLY A 399 12.75 14.63 23.82
C GLY A 399 12.15 15.32 25.04
N ASN A 400 11.15 16.19 24.85
CA ASN A 400 10.47 16.87 25.95
C ASN A 400 9.55 15.88 26.70
N LYS A 401 9.75 15.73 28.00
CA LYS A 401 8.98 14.82 28.87
C LYS A 401 7.90 15.53 29.69
N LYS A 402 7.89 16.87 29.68
CA LYS A 402 6.92 17.68 30.40
C LYS A 402 6.42 18.79 29.49
N VAL A 403 5.11 18.95 29.42
CA VAL A 403 4.44 19.95 28.59
C VAL A 403 3.49 20.75 29.46
N LEU A 404 3.48 22.05 29.25
CA LEU A 404 2.49 22.96 29.82
C LEU A 404 1.49 23.30 28.70
N ALA A 405 0.23 22.97 28.88
CA ALA A 405 -0.82 23.30 27.95
C ALA A 405 -1.63 24.49 28.45
N LEU A 406 -1.81 25.51 27.60
CA LEU A 406 -2.64 26.67 27.85
C LEU A 406 -3.86 26.61 26.94
N PHE A 407 -5.03 26.62 27.54
CA PHE A 407 -6.32 26.61 26.82
C PHE A 407 -7.11 27.86 27.15
N PRO A 408 -7.89 28.42 26.21
CA PRO A 408 -8.91 29.41 26.54
C PRO A 408 -9.99 28.72 27.40
N ASP A 409 -10.51 29.45 28.37
CA ASP A 409 -11.63 29.04 29.23
C ASP A 409 -12.94 29.28 28.47
N SER A 410 -13.11 28.58 27.35
CA SER A 410 -14.32 28.64 26.51
C SER A 410 -14.73 27.26 26.08
N ALA A 411 -16.04 26.96 26.16
CA ALA A 411 -16.62 25.73 25.64
C ALA A 411 -16.57 25.64 24.11
#